data_9fea68368d97115118a051ccfe64fe5f
#
_entry.id   9fea68368d97115118a051ccfe64fe5f
#
_cell.length_a   1.000
_cell.length_b   1.000
_cell.length_c   1.000
_cell.angle_alpha   90.00
_cell.angle_beta   90.00
_cell.angle_gamma   90.00
#
_symmetry.space_group_name_H-M   'P 1'
#
loop_
_entity.id
_entity.type
_entity.pdbx_description
1 polymer ?
#
loop_
_entity_poly.entity_id
_entity_poly.type
_entity_poly.pdbx_seq_one_letter_code
_entity_poly.pdbx_strand_id
1 'polypeptide(L)'
;AMRSLFREGDLLTCEVQQVQKDGALILHTRSLRYGKLDNGVLVTVPPSLVGRRKNHFVTLKRLTPQRNDAMDTEEGGEDDVDVYLGLNGGIWIQRTIPSEWENAIRADQDERAPLAETLQKLRHRHATTRVSPSMRESIARVRNSVECLRLVHCQITPDSIEIVARASLDEGVRVADMLLPEMVIKLTEGTRQ
;
A
#
# COMPACT_ATOMS: atom_id res chain seq x y z
N ALA A 1 8.11 8.26 25.36
CA ALA A 1 7.14 9.31 25.10
C ALA A 1 6.83 9.41 23.61
N MET A 2 5.62 9.87 23.22
CA MET A 2 5.13 9.92 21.81
C MET A 2 6.10 10.64 20.85
N ARG A 3 6.69 11.75 21.29
CA ARG A 3 7.63 12.56 20.47
C ARG A 3 8.96 11.87 20.12
N SER A 4 9.28 10.75 20.76
CA SER A 4 10.44 9.94 20.36
C SER A 4 10.11 8.97 19.21
N LEU A 5 8.82 8.66 19.02
CA LEU A 5 8.35 7.73 18.01
C LEU A 5 7.82 8.42 16.74
N PHE A 6 7.16 9.57 16.91
CA PHE A 6 6.52 10.31 15.83
C PHE A 6 6.93 11.79 15.88
N ARG A 7 7.12 12.37 14.70
CA ARG A 7 7.42 13.79 14.51
C ARG A 7 6.31 14.46 13.73
N GLU A 8 6.16 15.76 13.88
CA GLU A 8 5.28 16.56 13.05
C GLU A 8 5.69 16.44 11.57
N GLY A 9 4.71 16.15 10.71
CA GLY A 9 4.95 15.87 9.28
C GLY A 9 5.09 14.39 8.93
N ASP A 10 5.18 13.48 9.90
CA ASP A 10 5.17 12.05 9.64
C ASP A 10 3.78 11.60 9.14
N LEU A 11 3.78 10.74 8.13
CA LEU A 11 2.57 10.03 7.72
C LEU A 11 2.35 8.81 8.61
N LEU A 12 1.14 8.67 9.12
CA LEU A 12 0.77 7.60 10.02
C LEU A 12 -0.47 6.86 9.50
N THR A 13 -0.46 5.55 9.63
CA THR A 13 -1.69 4.76 9.60
C THR A 13 -2.11 4.43 11.02
N CYS A 14 -3.37 4.66 11.33
CA CYS A 14 -3.92 4.46 12.67
C CYS A 14 -5.40 4.12 12.59
N GLU A 15 -5.92 3.58 13.68
CA GLU A 15 -7.34 3.29 13.85
C GLU A 15 -7.96 4.30 14.82
N VAL A 16 -9.18 4.76 14.51
CA VAL A 16 -9.95 5.62 15.41
C VAL A 16 -10.56 4.74 16.49
N GLN A 17 -10.07 4.89 17.72
CA GLN A 17 -10.60 4.17 18.88
C GLN A 17 -11.89 4.80 19.39
N GLN A 18 -11.93 6.12 19.46
CA GLN A 18 -13.04 6.86 20.01
C GLN A 18 -13.12 8.28 19.44
N VAL A 19 -14.33 8.77 19.26
CA VAL A 19 -14.62 10.17 18.98
C VAL A 19 -15.12 10.80 20.29
N GLN A 20 -14.47 11.86 20.72
CA GLN A 20 -14.87 12.59 21.94
C GLN A 20 -16.02 13.57 21.65
N LYS A 21 -16.67 14.07 22.70
CA LYS A 21 -17.82 15.00 22.57
C LYS A 21 -17.46 16.35 21.93
N ASP A 22 -16.19 16.75 22.05
CA ASP A 22 -15.64 17.97 21.44
C ASP A 22 -15.18 17.77 19.99
N GLY A 23 -15.37 16.54 19.43
CA GLY A 23 -14.93 16.16 18.09
C GLY A 23 -13.48 15.67 18.01
N ALA A 24 -12.73 15.67 19.11
CA ALA A 24 -11.38 15.12 19.13
C ALA A 24 -11.39 13.59 18.90
N LEU A 25 -10.39 13.10 18.19
CA LEU A 25 -10.23 11.68 17.89
C LEU A 25 -9.14 11.06 18.76
N ILE A 26 -9.47 9.97 19.42
CA ILE A 26 -8.47 9.11 20.05
C ILE A 26 -8.04 8.05 19.03
N LEU A 27 -6.77 8.06 18.68
CA LEU A 27 -6.18 7.16 17.71
C LEU A 27 -5.29 6.14 18.40
N HIS A 28 -5.18 4.93 17.86
CA HIS A 28 -4.21 3.94 18.31
C HIS A 28 -3.52 3.21 17.16
N THR A 29 -2.34 2.66 17.46
CA THR A 29 -1.49 1.92 16.52
C THR A 29 -1.08 0.57 17.12
N ARG A 30 -2.04 -0.13 17.75
CA ARG A 30 -1.77 -1.39 18.49
C ARG A 30 -1.44 -2.58 17.59
N SER A 31 -1.93 -2.57 16.36
CA SER A 31 -1.59 -3.62 15.39
C SER A 31 -0.28 -3.28 14.69
N LEU A 32 0.46 -4.32 14.29
CA LEU A 32 1.70 -4.22 13.49
C LEU A 32 1.49 -3.52 12.15
N ARG A 33 0.27 -3.54 11.64
CA ARG A 33 -0.13 -2.89 10.38
C ARG A 33 -0.27 -1.38 10.50
N TYR A 34 -0.37 -0.85 11.73
CA TYR A 34 -0.49 0.58 11.99
C TYR A 34 0.83 1.18 12.45
N GLY A 35 1.01 2.45 12.19
CA GLY A 35 2.15 3.24 12.62
C GLY A 35 2.70 4.11 11.52
N LYS A 36 3.98 4.47 11.60
CA LYS A 36 4.63 5.34 10.63
C LYS A 36 4.75 4.66 9.27
N LEU A 37 4.41 5.40 8.23
CA LEU A 37 4.52 5.00 6.83
C LEU A 37 5.82 5.56 6.25
N ASP A 38 6.71 4.67 5.87
CA ASP A 38 8.01 5.00 5.30
C ASP A 38 8.24 4.18 4.02
N ASN A 39 9.04 4.69 3.08
CA ASN A 39 9.47 4.00 1.87
C ASN A 39 8.33 3.55 0.94
N GLY A 40 7.44 4.46 0.66
CA GLY A 40 6.30 4.25 -0.25
C GLY A 40 5.84 5.55 -0.90
N VAL A 41 4.67 5.52 -1.53
CA VAL A 41 4.06 6.64 -2.24
C VAL A 41 2.65 6.89 -1.72
N LEU A 42 2.37 8.15 -1.38
CA LEU A 42 1.02 8.60 -1.04
C LEU A 42 0.31 9.13 -2.29
N VAL A 43 -0.92 8.67 -2.50
CA VAL A 43 -1.86 9.24 -3.47
C VAL A 43 -3.05 9.80 -2.72
N THR A 44 -3.46 11.01 -3.05
CA THR A 44 -4.64 11.64 -2.45
C THR A 44 -5.78 11.67 -3.46
N VAL A 45 -6.91 11.10 -3.07
CA VAL A 45 -8.12 11.03 -3.89
C VAL A 45 -9.33 11.56 -3.11
N PRO A 46 -10.43 11.95 -3.77
CA PRO A 46 -11.66 12.25 -3.06
C PRO A 46 -12.11 11.07 -2.19
N PRO A 47 -12.39 11.27 -0.89
CA PRO A 47 -12.80 10.20 0.01
C PRO A 47 -14.02 9.40 -0.46
N SER A 48 -14.92 10.07 -1.22
CA SER A 48 -16.12 9.46 -1.80
C SER A 48 -15.82 8.35 -2.82
N LEU A 49 -14.65 8.38 -3.43
CA LEU A 49 -14.22 7.35 -4.40
C LEU A 49 -13.66 6.10 -3.73
N VAL A 50 -13.24 6.18 -2.47
CA VAL A 50 -12.69 5.02 -1.76
C VAL A 50 -13.80 4.09 -1.32
N GLY A 51 -13.80 2.86 -1.83
CA GLY A 51 -14.79 1.83 -1.47
C GLY A 51 -14.65 1.41 -0.01
N ARG A 52 -15.77 1.42 0.74
CA ARG A 52 -15.80 0.94 2.13
C ARG A 52 -15.71 -0.59 2.16
N ARG A 53 -14.70 -1.13 2.83
CA ARG A 53 -14.49 -2.58 3.02
C ARG A 53 -14.09 -2.87 4.47
N LYS A 54 -14.23 -4.13 4.88
CA LYS A 54 -13.78 -4.60 6.21
C LYS A 54 -12.26 -4.59 6.32
N ASN A 55 -11.54 -4.84 5.22
CA ASN A 55 -10.09 -4.82 5.17
C ASN A 55 -9.61 -3.71 4.24
N HIS A 56 -8.83 -2.80 4.78
CA HIS A 56 -8.23 -1.67 4.05
C HIS A 56 -6.76 -1.90 3.69
N PHE A 57 -6.20 -3.04 4.07
CA PHE A 57 -4.83 -3.46 3.75
C PHE A 57 -4.91 -4.59 2.73
N VAL A 58 -4.35 -4.38 1.57
CA VAL A 58 -4.41 -5.34 0.46
C VAL A 58 -3.03 -5.49 -0.15
N THR A 59 -2.63 -6.73 -0.43
CA THR A 59 -1.42 -7.05 -1.19
C THR A 59 -1.81 -7.44 -2.60
N LEU A 60 -1.31 -6.68 -3.57
CA LEU A 60 -1.43 -6.98 -5.00
C LEU A 60 -0.23 -7.82 -5.42
N LYS A 61 -0.51 -9.01 -5.92
CA LYS A 61 0.53 -9.99 -6.28
C LYS A 61 0.89 -9.89 -7.76
N ARG A 62 2.19 -10.09 -8.07
CA ARG A 62 2.70 -10.30 -9.42
C ARG A 62 2.31 -9.21 -10.42
N LEU A 63 2.71 -7.97 -10.15
CA LEU A 63 2.51 -6.84 -11.06
C LEU A 63 3.70 -6.59 -12.00
N THR A 64 4.54 -7.58 -12.21
CA THR A 64 5.61 -7.57 -13.21
C THR A 64 5.23 -8.41 -14.42
N PRO A 65 5.70 -8.03 -15.64
CA PRO A 65 5.59 -8.89 -16.80
C PRO A 65 6.28 -10.22 -16.50
N GLN A 66 5.60 -11.35 -16.74
CA GLN A 66 6.17 -12.68 -16.52
C GLN A 66 7.46 -12.83 -17.36
N ARG A 67 8.61 -12.87 -16.70
CA ARG A 67 9.80 -13.49 -17.27
C ARG A 67 9.65 -15.00 -17.10
N ASN A 68 9.69 -15.73 -18.20
CA ASN A 68 9.43 -17.17 -18.28
C ASN A 68 10.43 -18.06 -17.50
N ASP A 69 11.31 -17.51 -16.67
CA ASP A 69 12.40 -18.22 -16.03
C ASP A 69 12.32 -18.29 -14.49
N ALA A 70 11.22 -17.89 -13.87
CA ALA A 70 11.09 -17.99 -12.41
C ALA A 70 10.19 -19.17 -12.03
N MET A 71 10.80 -20.20 -11.44
CA MET A 71 10.10 -21.27 -10.72
C MET A 71 9.15 -20.65 -9.68
N ASP A 72 7.90 -21.08 -9.72
CA ASP A 72 6.85 -20.72 -8.77
C ASP A 72 7.26 -21.07 -7.33
N THR A 73 7.80 -20.09 -6.59
CA THR A 73 7.84 -20.14 -5.13
C THR A 73 6.59 -19.42 -4.62
N GLU A 74 5.72 -20.16 -3.94
CA GLU A 74 4.44 -19.66 -3.37
C GLU A 74 4.61 -18.65 -2.22
N GLU A 75 5.83 -18.36 -1.81
CA GLU A 75 6.16 -17.42 -0.73
C GLU A 75 6.45 -16.04 -1.32
N GLY A 76 5.61 -15.07 -0.98
CA GLY A 76 5.61 -13.62 -1.25
C GLY A 76 6.69 -13.15 -2.24
N GLY A 77 6.32 -12.99 -3.52
CA GLY A 77 7.27 -12.62 -4.57
C GLY A 77 7.92 -11.25 -4.28
N GLU A 78 9.17 -11.07 -4.71
CA GLU A 78 9.92 -9.80 -4.56
C GLU A 78 9.19 -8.58 -5.15
N ASP A 79 8.15 -8.80 -5.95
CA ASP A 79 7.39 -7.80 -6.70
C ASP A 79 5.96 -7.53 -6.18
N ASP A 80 5.62 -8.04 -5.00
CA ASP A 80 4.31 -7.80 -4.39
C ASP A 80 4.21 -6.38 -3.81
N VAL A 81 3.05 -5.76 -4.00
CA VAL A 81 2.79 -4.36 -3.60
C VAL A 81 1.66 -4.30 -2.59
N ASP A 82 1.92 -3.70 -1.43
CA ASP A 82 0.91 -3.40 -0.43
C ASP A 82 0.23 -2.06 -0.70
N VAL A 83 -1.09 -2.07 -0.62
CA VAL A 83 -1.94 -0.88 -0.77
C VAL A 83 -2.78 -0.69 0.48
N TYR A 84 -2.69 0.48 1.08
CA TYR A 84 -3.47 0.89 2.25
C TYR A 84 -4.50 1.92 1.83
N LEU A 85 -5.78 1.55 1.85
CA LEU A 85 -6.90 2.37 1.41
C LEU A 85 -7.47 3.16 2.58
N GLY A 86 -7.02 4.40 2.76
CA GLY A 86 -7.54 5.29 3.80
C GLY A 86 -8.91 5.86 3.43
N LEU A 87 -9.89 5.74 4.33
CA LEU A 87 -11.24 6.31 4.15
C LEU A 87 -11.25 7.84 4.10
N ASN A 88 -10.16 8.47 4.50
CA ASN A 88 -9.93 9.91 4.34
C ASN A 88 -9.46 10.31 2.93
N GLY A 89 -9.34 9.35 2.01
CA GLY A 89 -8.85 9.57 0.65
C GLY A 89 -7.32 9.47 0.50
N GLY A 90 -6.58 9.21 1.57
CA GLY A 90 -5.15 8.91 1.52
C GLY A 90 -4.92 7.44 1.16
N ILE A 91 -4.29 7.16 0.03
CA ILE A 91 -3.94 5.80 -0.40
C ILE A 91 -2.42 5.69 -0.36
N TRP A 92 -1.91 4.77 0.47
CA TRP A 92 -0.49 4.49 0.58
C TRP A 92 -0.12 3.24 -0.17
N ILE A 93 0.97 3.28 -0.92
CA ILE A 93 1.44 2.21 -1.78
C ILE A 93 2.92 1.98 -1.47
N GLN A 94 3.26 0.76 -1.11
CA GLN A 94 4.62 0.37 -0.76
C GLN A 94 4.91 -1.06 -1.22
N ARG A 95 6.19 -1.45 -1.19
CA ARG A 95 6.53 -2.87 -1.35
C ARG A 95 5.99 -3.68 -0.17
N THR A 96 5.62 -4.92 -0.42
CA THR A 96 5.16 -5.82 0.63
C THR A 96 6.25 -6.07 1.67
N ILE A 97 5.87 -6.03 2.94
CA ILE A 97 6.75 -6.36 4.05
C ILE A 97 6.88 -7.89 4.09
N PRO A 98 8.09 -8.46 4.07
CA PRO A 98 8.29 -9.90 4.11
C PRO A 98 7.61 -10.53 5.32
N SER A 99 6.94 -11.66 5.12
CA SER A 99 6.24 -12.41 6.17
C SER A 99 7.18 -12.88 7.30
N GLU A 100 8.47 -13.06 6.99
CA GLU A 100 9.52 -13.36 7.96
C GLU A 100 9.59 -12.32 9.10
N TRP A 101 9.25 -11.06 8.79
CA TRP A 101 9.23 -10.00 9.79
C TRP A 101 8.05 -10.14 10.75
N GLU A 102 6.89 -10.58 10.27
CA GLU A 102 5.76 -10.91 11.15
C GLU A 102 6.10 -12.10 12.05
N ASN A 103 6.80 -13.09 11.53
CA ASN A 103 7.24 -14.26 12.28
C ASN A 103 8.34 -13.90 13.30
N ALA A 104 9.30 -13.05 12.95
CA ALA A 104 10.30 -12.52 13.88
C ALA A 104 9.67 -11.75 15.04
N ILE A 105 8.60 -10.98 14.77
CA ILE A 105 7.86 -10.25 15.82
C ILE A 105 7.11 -11.21 16.74
N ARG A 106 6.55 -12.31 16.21
CA ARG A 106 5.86 -13.33 17.03
C ARG A 106 6.85 -14.12 17.86
N ALA A 107 8.04 -14.43 17.34
CA ALA A 107 9.10 -15.14 18.04
C ALA A 107 9.70 -14.30 19.19
N ASP A 108 9.86 -12.99 18.97
CA ASP A 108 10.42 -12.05 19.97
C ASP A 108 9.46 -11.78 21.15
N GLN A 109 8.18 -12.21 21.05
CA GLN A 109 7.23 -12.10 22.18
C GLN A 109 7.61 -13.03 23.36
N ASP A 110 8.43 -14.04 23.12
CA ASP A 110 8.92 -14.96 24.17
C ASP A 110 10.22 -14.48 24.84
N GLU A 111 10.97 -13.55 24.25
CA GLU A 111 12.22 -13.03 24.79
C GLU A 111 12.09 -11.52 25.14
N ARG A 112 12.05 -11.21 26.39
CA ARG A 112 12.28 -9.97 27.20
C ARG A 112 12.57 -8.61 26.50
N ALA A 113 12.62 -8.50 25.18
CA ALA A 113 12.75 -7.22 24.49
C ALA A 113 11.37 -6.55 24.37
N PRO A 114 11.24 -5.25 24.69
CA PRO A 114 9.96 -4.57 24.51
C PRO A 114 9.59 -4.58 23.03
N LEU A 115 8.43 -5.12 22.70
CA LEU A 115 7.84 -5.21 21.34
C LEU A 115 8.03 -3.90 20.54
N ALA A 116 8.03 -2.75 21.23
CA ALA A 116 8.24 -1.45 20.64
C ALA A 116 9.63 -1.27 20.01
N GLU A 117 10.70 -1.83 20.60
CA GLU A 117 12.07 -1.72 20.06
C GLU A 117 12.23 -2.58 18.82
N THR A 118 11.71 -3.80 18.84
CA THR A 118 11.74 -4.72 17.70
C THR A 118 10.99 -4.13 16.51
N LEU A 119 9.79 -3.58 16.75
CA LEU A 119 9.01 -2.86 15.75
C LEU A 119 9.76 -1.66 15.19
N GLN A 120 10.43 -0.89 16.03
CA GLN A 120 11.20 0.27 15.60
C GLN A 120 12.40 -0.14 14.73
N LYS A 121 13.11 -1.20 15.08
CA LYS A 121 14.23 -1.75 14.29
C LYS A 121 13.76 -2.25 12.92
N LEU A 122 12.64 -2.99 12.87
CA LEU A 122 12.07 -3.50 11.62
C LEU A 122 11.59 -2.38 10.71
N ARG A 123 10.90 -1.38 11.25
CA ARG A 123 10.48 -0.19 10.50
C ARG A 123 11.66 0.60 9.97
N HIS A 124 12.69 0.80 10.79
CA HIS A 124 13.91 1.47 10.33
C HIS A 124 14.58 0.70 9.20
N ARG A 125 14.65 -0.63 9.32
CA ARG A 125 15.16 -1.50 8.25
C ARG A 125 14.32 -1.36 6.97
N HIS A 126 12.99 -1.38 7.06
CA HIS A 126 12.11 -1.16 5.92
C HIS A 126 12.33 0.21 5.28
N ALA A 127 12.39 1.27 6.08
CA ALA A 127 12.61 2.63 5.61
C ALA A 127 13.95 2.81 4.87
N THR A 128 15.00 2.10 5.30
CA THR A 128 16.35 2.21 4.74
C THR A 128 16.66 1.21 3.63
N THR A 129 15.80 0.20 3.46
CA THR A 129 16.02 -0.81 2.41
C THR A 129 15.81 -0.20 1.03
N ARG A 130 16.82 -0.37 0.16
CA ARG A 130 16.76 0.09 -1.22
C ARG A 130 15.71 -0.69 -2.01
N VAL A 131 14.81 0.03 -2.67
CA VAL A 131 13.79 -0.54 -3.56
C VAL A 131 14.40 -0.79 -4.94
N SER A 132 14.22 -1.99 -5.49
CA SER A 132 14.70 -2.36 -6.83
C SER A 132 14.01 -1.51 -7.93
N PRO A 133 14.60 -1.38 -9.12
CA PRO A 133 13.94 -0.68 -10.22
C PRO A 133 12.62 -1.33 -10.64
N SER A 134 12.54 -2.67 -10.67
CA SER A 134 11.31 -3.42 -10.98
C SER A 134 10.20 -3.13 -9.97
N MET A 135 10.53 -3.20 -8.67
CA MET A 135 9.58 -2.87 -7.61
C MET A 135 9.11 -1.42 -7.68
N ARG A 136 10.00 -0.46 -7.99
CA ARG A 136 9.59 0.95 -8.18
C ARG A 136 8.64 1.11 -9.35
N GLU A 137 8.83 0.34 -10.42
CA GLU A 137 7.91 0.32 -11.56
C GLU A 137 6.55 -0.24 -11.15
N SER A 138 6.51 -1.35 -10.40
CA SER A 138 5.27 -1.94 -9.87
C SER A 138 4.51 -0.96 -8.96
N ILE A 139 5.20 -0.30 -8.03
CA ILE A 139 4.61 0.74 -7.17
C ILE A 139 4.06 1.90 -8.02
N ALA A 140 4.82 2.36 -9.02
CA ALA A 140 4.38 3.44 -9.89
C ALA A 140 3.21 3.04 -10.78
N ARG A 141 3.13 1.78 -11.23
CA ARG A 141 2.00 1.21 -11.97
C ARG A 141 0.73 1.20 -11.13
N VAL A 142 0.81 0.72 -9.89
CA VAL A 142 -0.32 0.76 -8.94
C VAL A 142 -0.76 2.20 -8.66
N ARG A 143 0.19 3.10 -8.42
CA ARG A 143 -0.08 4.53 -8.23
C ARG A 143 -0.83 5.13 -9.42
N ASN A 144 -0.39 4.84 -10.64
CA ASN A 144 -1.03 5.34 -11.85
C ASN A 144 -2.39 4.69 -12.10
N SER A 145 -2.58 3.42 -11.69
CA SER A 145 -3.91 2.76 -11.73
C SER A 145 -4.92 3.48 -10.83
N VAL A 146 -4.52 3.87 -9.62
CA VAL A 146 -5.34 4.69 -8.72
C VAL A 146 -5.67 6.05 -9.36
N GLU A 147 -4.70 6.69 -10.01
CA GLU A 147 -4.92 7.96 -10.71
C GLU A 147 -5.85 7.82 -11.91
N CYS A 148 -5.75 6.75 -12.71
CA CYS A 148 -6.68 6.44 -13.80
C CYS A 148 -8.12 6.36 -13.27
N LEU A 149 -8.34 5.59 -12.19
CA LEU A 149 -9.66 5.46 -11.57
C LEU A 149 -10.19 6.81 -11.05
N ARG A 150 -9.32 7.62 -10.44
CA ARG A 150 -9.67 8.96 -9.97
C ARG A 150 -10.11 9.87 -11.12
N LEU A 151 -9.38 9.86 -12.25
CA LEU A 151 -9.66 10.69 -13.41
C LEU A 151 -11.01 10.36 -14.06
N VAL A 152 -11.40 9.09 -14.06
CA VAL A 152 -12.71 8.66 -14.61
C VAL A 152 -13.81 8.60 -13.54
N HIS A 153 -13.54 9.04 -12.31
CA HIS A 153 -14.46 9.01 -11.17
C HIS A 153 -15.03 7.63 -10.85
N CYS A 154 -14.27 6.57 -11.14
CA CYS A 154 -14.62 5.20 -10.76
C CYS A 154 -14.29 4.94 -9.28
N GLN A 155 -15.05 4.02 -8.67
CA GLN A 155 -14.82 3.60 -7.30
C GLN A 155 -13.46 2.90 -7.19
N ILE A 156 -12.67 3.33 -6.21
CA ILE A 156 -11.33 2.82 -5.93
C ILE A 156 -11.46 1.69 -4.91
N THR A 157 -11.28 0.48 -5.40
CA THR A 157 -11.29 -0.76 -4.63
C THR A 157 -10.04 -1.57 -4.99
N PRO A 158 -9.63 -2.56 -4.18
CA PRO A 158 -8.54 -3.46 -4.55
C PRO A 158 -8.74 -4.09 -5.92
N ASP A 159 -9.96 -4.54 -6.21
CA ASP A 159 -10.29 -5.22 -7.46
C ASP A 159 -10.17 -4.26 -8.67
N SER A 160 -10.69 -3.02 -8.54
CA SER A 160 -10.58 -2.04 -9.62
C SER A 160 -9.13 -1.61 -9.87
N ILE A 161 -8.31 -1.47 -8.82
CA ILE A 161 -6.88 -1.19 -8.95
C ILE A 161 -6.17 -2.33 -9.67
N GLU A 162 -6.44 -3.57 -9.28
CA GLU A 162 -5.85 -4.76 -9.90
C GLU A 162 -6.24 -4.90 -11.37
N ILE A 163 -7.51 -4.69 -11.71
CA ILE A 163 -7.98 -4.73 -13.11
C ILE A 163 -7.19 -3.73 -13.97
N VAL A 164 -7.06 -2.47 -13.54
CA VAL A 164 -6.35 -1.44 -14.31
C VAL A 164 -4.86 -1.75 -14.39
N ALA A 165 -4.24 -2.21 -13.30
CA ALA A 165 -2.83 -2.57 -13.28
C ALA A 165 -2.54 -3.73 -14.23
N ARG A 166 -3.34 -4.80 -14.21
CA ARG A 166 -3.21 -5.96 -15.11
C ARG A 166 -3.47 -5.57 -16.55
N ALA A 167 -4.54 -4.82 -16.85
CA ALA A 167 -4.81 -4.33 -18.19
C ALA A 167 -3.61 -3.56 -18.77
N SER A 168 -2.92 -2.76 -17.95
CA SER A 168 -1.73 -2.03 -18.39
C SER A 168 -0.53 -2.94 -18.68
N LEU A 169 -0.44 -4.10 -18.03
CA LEU A 169 0.60 -5.12 -18.31
C LEU A 169 0.27 -5.90 -19.59
N ASP A 170 -0.96 -6.35 -19.72
CA ASP A 170 -1.43 -7.15 -20.87
C ASP A 170 -1.31 -6.36 -22.18
N GLU A 171 -1.57 -5.05 -22.13
CA GLU A 171 -1.42 -4.13 -23.26
C GLU A 171 0.03 -3.65 -23.47
N GLY A 172 0.97 -4.05 -22.60
CA GLY A 172 2.37 -3.62 -22.68
C GLY A 172 2.59 -2.11 -22.49
N VAL A 173 1.66 -1.44 -21.80
CA VAL A 173 1.72 0.02 -21.60
C VAL A 173 2.82 0.38 -20.60
N ARG A 174 3.70 1.31 -20.99
CA ARG A 174 4.72 1.83 -20.06
C ARG A 174 4.05 2.66 -18.98
N VAL A 175 4.60 2.60 -17.77
CA VAL A 175 4.07 3.35 -16.61
C VAL A 175 3.94 4.85 -16.90
N ALA A 176 4.87 5.43 -17.65
CA ALA A 176 4.85 6.84 -18.04
C ALA A 176 3.63 7.21 -18.92
N ASP A 177 3.15 6.27 -19.73
CA ASP A 177 2.10 6.50 -20.72
C ASP A 177 0.69 6.19 -20.19
N MET A 178 0.57 5.54 -19.03
CA MET A 178 -0.71 5.14 -18.44
C MET A 178 -1.70 6.29 -18.23
N LEU A 179 -1.19 7.50 -17.98
CA LEU A 179 -2.02 8.68 -17.68
C LEU A 179 -2.38 9.49 -18.94
N LEU A 180 -2.01 9.03 -20.15
CA LEU A 180 -2.48 9.63 -21.38
C LEU A 180 -4.00 9.43 -21.52
N PRO A 181 -4.78 10.44 -21.95
CA PRO A 181 -6.25 10.39 -21.95
C PRO A 181 -6.83 9.13 -22.61
N GLU A 182 -6.29 8.73 -23.76
CA GLU A 182 -6.67 7.52 -24.49
C GLU A 182 -6.38 6.24 -23.69
N MET A 183 -5.24 6.17 -23.01
CA MET A 183 -4.88 5.03 -22.18
C MET A 183 -5.75 4.95 -20.92
N VAL A 184 -6.03 6.09 -20.27
CA VAL A 184 -6.94 6.13 -19.12
C VAL A 184 -8.30 5.54 -19.47
N ILE A 185 -8.89 5.92 -20.60
CA ILE A 185 -10.17 5.37 -21.05
C ILE A 185 -10.08 3.87 -21.28
N LYS A 186 -9.08 3.44 -22.07
CA LYS A 186 -8.87 2.03 -22.42
C LYS A 186 -8.65 1.15 -21.18
N LEU A 187 -7.75 1.55 -20.28
CA LEU A 187 -7.39 0.77 -19.10
C LEU A 187 -8.52 0.66 -18.08
N THR A 188 -9.46 1.61 -18.06
CA THR A 188 -10.58 1.63 -17.12
C THR A 188 -11.88 1.02 -17.68
N GLU A 189 -11.91 0.53 -18.92
CA GLU A 189 -13.11 -0.07 -19.50
C GLU A 189 -13.65 -1.24 -18.68
N GLY A 190 -12.77 -2.12 -18.18
CA GLY A 190 -13.14 -3.27 -17.36
C GLY A 190 -13.68 -2.92 -15.96
N THR A 191 -13.59 -1.67 -15.52
CA THR A 191 -14.05 -1.23 -14.19
C THR A 191 -15.42 -0.56 -14.19
N ARG A 192 -16.04 -0.39 -15.36
CA ARG A 192 -17.32 0.33 -15.54
C ARG A 192 -18.55 -0.59 -15.49
N GLN A 193 -18.40 -1.82 -14.98
CA GLN A 193 -19.52 -2.76 -14.82
C GLN A 193 -20.29 -2.52 -13.53
#